data_9aeeb6ef473528fcd4b5d9e4c767cc04
#
_entry.id   9aeeb6ef473528fcd4b5d9e4c767cc04
#
_cell.length_a   1.000
_cell.length_b   1.000
_cell.length_c   1.000
_cell.angle_alpha   90.00
_cell.angle_beta   90.00
_cell.angle_gamma   90.00
#
_symmetry.space_group_name_H-M   'P 1'
#
loop_
_entity.id
_entity.type
_entity.pdbx_description
1 polymer ?
#
loop_
_entity_poly.entity_id
_entity_poly.type
_entity_poly.pdbx_seq_one_letter_code
_entity_poly.pdbx_strand_id
1 'polypeptide(L)'
;EFEQLQCNVKPIVSADINQLIEVQLGQPVGNVFKYIDATPIGSASIAQVHKAELISGETVAVKIKRPNIDPTIHADLRILTHLAGLIESEIPESRRYQPVQMVQYFARSLAKETDLSVELRYMQRFENAFRDHDFIHIPKVYSEFSNRQMLVQEFVAGNLLQSTDLNALPETMRRQLALRITDTLFTMILKQGF
;
A
#
# COMPACT_ATOMS: atom_id res chain seq x y z
N GLU A 1 -19.88 -5.43 -8.85
CA GLU A 1 -19.23 -6.72 -8.44
C GLU A 1 -17.73 -6.54 -8.14
N PHE A 2 -16.98 -5.76 -8.93
CA PHE A 2 -15.53 -5.53 -8.69
C PHE A 2 -15.23 -4.74 -7.40
N GLU A 3 -16.11 -3.85 -6.97
CA GLU A 3 -15.96 -3.12 -5.69
C GLU A 3 -15.97 -4.05 -4.48
N GLN A 4 -16.69 -5.16 -4.54
CA GLN A 4 -16.75 -6.16 -3.47
C GLN A 4 -15.44 -6.98 -3.32
N LEU A 5 -14.60 -7.01 -4.37
CA LEU A 5 -13.31 -7.69 -4.34
C LEU A 5 -12.21 -6.85 -3.66
N GLN A 6 -12.42 -5.55 -3.50
CA GLN A 6 -11.38 -4.63 -3.02
C GLN A 6 -11.22 -4.56 -1.51
N CYS A 7 -12.24 -4.89 -0.68
CA CYS A 7 -12.22 -4.51 0.75
C CYS A 7 -12.76 -5.51 1.77
N ASN A 8 -13.04 -6.79 1.42
CA ASN A 8 -13.71 -7.73 2.34
C ASN A 8 -12.90 -8.98 2.71
N VAL A 9 -11.59 -8.84 2.92
CA VAL A 9 -10.80 -9.94 3.46
C VAL A 9 -10.93 -9.95 4.99
N LYS A 10 -11.24 -11.11 5.60
CA LYS A 10 -11.35 -11.24 7.06
C LYS A 10 -10.12 -10.67 7.74
N PRO A 11 -10.29 -9.81 8.76
CA PRO A 11 -9.19 -9.27 9.54
C PRO A 11 -8.37 -10.39 10.21
N ILE A 12 -7.08 -10.16 10.38
CA ILE A 12 -6.22 -10.97 11.25
C ILE A 12 -6.67 -10.73 12.69
N VAL A 13 -6.65 -11.74 13.53
CA VAL A 13 -7.03 -11.62 14.94
C VAL A 13 -6.05 -10.68 15.66
N SER A 14 -6.55 -9.80 16.53
CA SER A 14 -5.74 -8.75 17.15
C SER A 14 -4.55 -9.27 17.98
N ALA A 15 -4.68 -10.42 18.63
CA ALA A 15 -3.58 -11.05 19.35
C ALA A 15 -2.39 -11.40 18.43
N ASP A 16 -2.70 -11.85 17.21
CA ASP A 16 -1.69 -12.19 16.20
C ASP A 16 -1.00 -10.94 15.65
N ILE A 17 -1.71 -9.79 15.62
CA ILE A 17 -1.16 -8.52 15.12
C ILE A 17 -0.01 -8.03 16.01
N ASN A 18 -0.17 -8.02 17.33
CA ASN A 18 0.89 -7.60 18.25
C ASN A 18 2.13 -8.48 18.09
N GLN A 19 1.94 -9.80 17.99
CA GLN A 19 3.04 -10.72 17.78
C GLN A 19 3.74 -10.50 16.42
N LEU A 20 2.97 -10.24 15.36
CA LEU A 20 3.55 -9.93 14.06
C LEU A 20 4.37 -8.63 14.09
N ILE A 21 3.87 -7.59 14.76
CA ILE A 21 4.56 -6.32 14.93
C ILE A 21 5.84 -6.51 15.74
N GLU A 22 5.81 -7.24 16.87
CA GLU A 22 7.00 -7.54 17.69
C GLU A 22 8.09 -8.24 16.89
N VAL A 23 7.71 -9.21 16.07
CA VAL A 23 8.67 -9.90 15.17
C VAL A 23 9.33 -8.91 14.20
N GLN A 24 8.56 -7.94 13.68
CA GLN A 24 9.09 -6.94 12.74
C GLN A 24 9.94 -5.87 13.43
N LEU A 25 9.60 -5.50 14.67
CA LEU A 25 10.35 -4.55 15.49
C LEU A 25 11.62 -5.16 16.10
N GLY A 26 11.66 -6.48 16.31
CA GLY A 26 12.70 -7.16 17.06
C GLY A 26 12.70 -6.81 18.57
N GLN A 27 11.60 -6.23 19.06
CA GLN A 27 11.41 -5.82 20.47
C GLN A 27 9.92 -5.80 20.82
N PRO A 28 9.58 -5.79 22.14
CA PRO A 28 8.20 -5.71 22.59
C PRO A 28 7.46 -4.49 22.02
N VAL A 29 6.20 -4.68 21.62
CA VAL A 29 5.33 -3.60 21.08
C VAL A 29 5.28 -2.41 22.03
N GLY A 30 5.17 -2.65 23.34
CA GLY A 30 5.10 -1.61 24.37
C GLY A 30 6.32 -0.70 24.48
N ASN A 31 7.45 -1.03 23.82
CA ASN A 31 8.62 -0.16 23.76
C ASN A 31 8.50 0.92 22.68
N VAL A 32 7.58 0.75 21.72
CA VAL A 32 7.40 1.65 20.57
C VAL A 32 6.02 2.27 20.57
N PHE A 33 4.99 1.46 20.81
CA PHE A 33 3.60 1.89 20.73
C PHE A 33 2.98 1.92 22.14
N LYS A 34 2.32 3.03 22.46
CA LYS A 34 1.51 3.17 23.67
C LYS A 34 0.24 2.32 23.55
N TYR A 35 -0.34 2.28 22.34
CA TYR A 35 -1.43 1.38 22.00
C TYR A 35 -1.54 1.18 20.49
N ILE A 36 -2.18 0.08 20.07
CA ILE A 36 -2.55 -0.24 18.70
C ILE A 36 -4.02 -0.63 18.68
N ASP A 37 -4.82 -0.02 17.80
CA ASP A 37 -6.23 -0.37 17.66
C ASP A 37 -6.37 -1.84 17.21
N ALA A 38 -7.19 -2.59 17.96
CA ALA A 38 -7.46 -3.99 17.65
C ALA A 38 -8.22 -4.14 16.31
N THR A 39 -9.06 -3.15 15.98
CA THR A 39 -9.81 -3.13 14.72
C THR A 39 -9.00 -2.41 13.66
N PRO A 40 -8.75 -3.05 12.51
CA PRO A 40 -8.04 -2.40 11.42
C PRO A 40 -8.90 -1.30 10.79
N ILE A 41 -8.27 -0.20 10.41
CA ILE A 41 -8.88 0.87 9.60
C ILE A 41 -8.96 0.53 8.12
N GLY A 42 -8.19 -0.47 7.69
CA GLY A 42 -8.21 -1.01 6.34
C GLY A 42 -7.70 -2.46 6.31
N SER A 43 -8.34 -3.29 5.50
CA SER A 43 -7.97 -4.70 5.36
C SER A 43 -8.03 -5.09 3.89
N ALA A 44 -6.85 -5.30 3.29
CA ALA A 44 -6.67 -5.70 1.90
C ALA A 44 -6.17 -7.16 1.78
N SER A 45 -6.02 -7.65 0.57
CA SER A 45 -5.58 -9.03 0.30
C SER A 45 -4.18 -9.32 0.85
N ILE A 46 -3.26 -8.36 0.78
CA ILE A 46 -1.85 -8.56 1.15
C ILE A 46 -1.47 -7.93 2.50
N ALA A 47 -2.22 -6.95 2.99
CA ALA A 47 -1.87 -6.20 4.21
C ALA A 47 -3.11 -5.72 4.96
N GLN A 48 -2.91 -5.40 6.23
CA GLN A 48 -3.84 -4.69 7.10
C GLN A 48 -3.23 -3.38 7.58
N VAL A 49 -4.09 -2.39 7.87
CA VAL A 49 -3.66 -1.10 8.42
C VAL A 49 -4.36 -0.88 9.75
N HIS A 50 -3.60 -0.61 10.79
CA HIS A 50 -4.09 -0.29 12.13
C HIS A 50 -3.71 1.13 12.50
N LYS A 51 -4.61 1.81 13.20
CA LYS A 51 -4.28 3.06 13.87
C LYS A 51 -3.54 2.74 15.16
N ALA A 52 -2.51 3.51 15.48
CA ALA A 52 -1.72 3.34 16.69
C ALA A 52 -1.23 4.70 17.22
N GLU A 53 -0.75 4.72 18.45
CA GLU A 53 -0.09 5.86 19.06
C GLU A 53 1.31 5.44 19.51
N LEU A 54 2.32 6.19 19.07
CA LEU A 54 3.70 6.00 19.52
C LEU A 54 3.85 6.44 20.98
N ILE A 55 4.87 5.94 21.68
CA ILE A 55 5.20 6.42 23.06
C ILE A 55 5.49 7.91 23.08
N SER A 56 6.05 8.45 21.99
CA SER A 56 6.30 9.88 21.78
C SER A 56 5.03 10.73 21.61
N GLY A 57 3.85 10.09 21.44
CA GLY A 57 2.54 10.74 21.40
C GLY A 57 1.98 10.95 20.01
N GLU A 58 2.74 10.65 18.94
CA GLU A 58 2.25 10.79 17.58
C GLU A 58 1.26 9.68 17.22
N THR A 59 0.18 10.05 16.55
CA THR A 59 -0.78 9.10 15.99
C THR A 59 -0.26 8.61 14.64
N VAL A 60 -0.19 7.30 14.46
CA VAL A 60 0.37 6.66 13.26
C VAL A 60 -0.58 5.61 12.67
N ALA A 61 -0.39 5.32 11.40
CA ALA A 61 -0.96 4.17 10.71
C ALA A 61 0.14 3.10 10.55
N VAL A 62 -0.13 1.92 11.06
CA VAL A 62 0.75 0.75 10.96
C VAL A 62 0.18 -0.19 9.91
N LYS A 63 0.80 -0.21 8.75
CA LYS A 63 0.49 -1.15 7.69
C LYS A 63 1.36 -2.39 7.87
N ILE A 64 0.73 -3.53 8.08
CA ILE A 64 1.43 -4.79 8.29
C ILE A 64 0.97 -5.82 7.27
N LYS A 65 1.93 -6.51 6.68
CA LYS A 65 1.71 -7.57 5.71
C LYS A 65 1.12 -8.79 6.38
N ARG A 66 0.21 -9.46 5.66
CA ARG A 66 -0.40 -10.70 6.16
C ARG A 66 0.65 -11.81 6.27
N PRO A 67 0.57 -12.64 7.32
CA PRO A 67 1.46 -13.78 7.45
C PRO A 67 1.26 -14.76 6.29
N ASN A 68 2.33 -15.43 5.88
CA ASN A 68 2.36 -16.46 4.85
C ASN A 68 1.92 -16.02 3.44
N ILE A 69 1.76 -14.70 3.19
CA ILE A 69 1.36 -14.23 1.85
C ILE A 69 2.45 -14.50 0.80
N ASP A 70 3.73 -14.35 1.15
CA ASP A 70 4.84 -14.58 0.20
C ASP A 70 4.92 -16.03 -0.27
N PRO A 71 4.91 -17.06 0.62
CA PRO A 71 4.85 -18.46 0.20
C PRO A 71 3.64 -18.77 -0.69
N THR A 72 2.48 -18.22 -0.40
CA THR A 72 1.26 -18.42 -1.19
C THR A 72 1.44 -17.84 -2.59
N ILE A 73 1.89 -16.59 -2.70
CA ILE A 73 2.16 -15.93 -3.98
C ILE A 73 3.19 -16.72 -4.79
N HIS A 74 4.27 -17.19 -4.16
CA HIS A 74 5.27 -18.00 -4.85
C HIS A 74 4.71 -19.33 -5.37
N ALA A 75 3.81 -19.97 -4.63
CA ALA A 75 3.16 -21.21 -5.08
C ALA A 75 2.25 -20.93 -6.30
N ASP A 76 1.43 -19.88 -6.24
CA ASP A 76 0.53 -19.50 -7.32
C ASP A 76 1.31 -19.10 -8.59
N LEU A 77 2.40 -18.35 -8.45
CA LEU A 77 3.24 -17.97 -9.57
C LEU A 77 3.93 -19.17 -10.24
N ARG A 78 4.30 -20.21 -9.48
CA ARG A 78 4.83 -21.47 -10.06
C ARG A 78 3.78 -22.17 -10.91
N ILE A 79 2.54 -22.23 -10.43
CA ILE A 79 1.42 -22.82 -11.18
C ILE A 79 1.19 -22.03 -12.47
N LEU A 80 1.10 -20.69 -12.37
CA LEU A 80 0.90 -19.82 -13.53
C LEU A 80 2.04 -19.98 -14.56
N THR A 81 3.29 -20.06 -14.11
CA THR A 81 4.45 -20.26 -14.99
C THR A 81 4.37 -21.60 -15.72
N HIS A 82 3.97 -22.66 -15.02
CA HIS A 82 3.80 -23.97 -15.63
C HIS A 82 2.69 -23.96 -16.69
N LEU A 83 1.53 -23.38 -16.37
CA LEU A 83 0.42 -23.23 -17.31
C LEU A 83 0.81 -22.39 -18.53
N ALA A 84 1.53 -21.29 -18.33
CA ALA A 84 2.02 -20.46 -19.43
C ALA A 84 2.96 -21.24 -20.36
N GLY A 85 3.85 -22.08 -19.79
CA GLY A 85 4.72 -22.95 -20.57
C GLY A 85 3.95 -23.99 -21.39
N LEU A 86 2.92 -24.60 -20.82
CA LEU A 86 2.03 -25.53 -21.54
C LEU A 86 1.30 -24.81 -22.70
N ILE A 87 0.78 -23.61 -22.46
CA ILE A 87 0.12 -22.81 -23.50
C ILE A 87 1.11 -22.50 -24.64
N GLU A 88 2.35 -22.11 -24.34
CA GLU A 88 3.36 -21.82 -25.39
C GLU A 88 3.78 -23.09 -26.18
N SER A 89 3.78 -24.25 -25.53
CA SER A 89 4.16 -25.50 -26.20
C SER A 89 3.04 -26.06 -27.08
N GLU A 90 1.81 -26.09 -26.55
CA GLU A 90 0.68 -26.76 -27.17
C GLU A 90 -0.11 -25.88 -28.16
N ILE A 91 -0.03 -24.55 -28.02
CA ILE A 91 -0.78 -23.58 -28.84
C ILE A 91 0.20 -22.66 -29.57
N PRO A 92 0.63 -22.99 -30.80
CA PRO A 92 1.62 -22.20 -31.54
C PRO A 92 1.26 -20.72 -31.70
N GLU A 93 -0.03 -20.40 -31.85
CA GLU A 93 -0.55 -19.04 -32.01
C GLU A 93 -0.34 -18.19 -30.75
N SER A 94 -0.23 -18.81 -29.56
CA SER A 94 -0.01 -18.13 -28.28
C SER A 94 1.40 -17.53 -28.18
N ARG A 95 2.39 -18.09 -28.89
CA ARG A 95 3.80 -17.70 -28.80
C ARG A 95 4.03 -16.21 -29.09
N ARG A 96 3.23 -15.63 -29.97
CA ARG A 96 3.28 -14.17 -30.26
C ARG A 96 2.98 -13.29 -29.04
N TYR A 97 2.26 -13.82 -28.06
CA TYR A 97 1.90 -13.12 -26.83
C TYR A 97 2.90 -13.37 -25.70
N GLN A 98 3.81 -14.31 -25.86
CA GLN A 98 4.86 -14.67 -24.90
C GLN A 98 4.32 -14.91 -23.48
N PRO A 99 3.39 -15.87 -23.26
CA PRO A 99 2.72 -16.10 -21.98
C PRO A 99 3.68 -16.28 -20.81
N VAL A 100 4.81 -16.97 -21.00
CA VAL A 100 5.82 -17.15 -19.95
C VAL A 100 6.44 -15.79 -19.55
N GLN A 101 6.76 -14.93 -20.51
CA GLN A 101 7.27 -13.59 -20.21
C GLN A 101 6.22 -12.72 -19.51
N MET A 102 4.94 -12.82 -19.88
CA MET A 102 3.87 -12.09 -19.20
C MET A 102 3.80 -12.49 -17.72
N VAL A 103 3.86 -13.79 -17.41
CA VAL A 103 3.89 -14.27 -16.01
C VAL A 103 5.14 -13.76 -15.27
N GLN A 104 6.30 -13.72 -15.93
CA GLN A 104 7.52 -13.18 -15.33
C GLN A 104 7.40 -11.68 -15.02
N TYR A 105 6.81 -10.88 -15.92
CA TYR A 105 6.55 -9.45 -15.67
C TYR A 105 5.57 -9.27 -14.52
N PHE A 106 4.49 -10.06 -14.51
CA PHE A 106 3.52 -10.04 -13.40
C PHE A 106 4.19 -10.40 -12.06
N ALA A 107 5.02 -11.44 -12.03
CA ALA A 107 5.76 -11.83 -10.83
C ALA A 107 6.66 -10.71 -10.31
N ARG A 108 7.35 -9.99 -11.19
CA ARG A 108 8.20 -8.84 -10.81
C ARG A 108 7.38 -7.67 -10.26
N SER A 109 6.21 -7.39 -10.87
CA SER A 109 5.29 -6.36 -10.39
C SER A 109 4.76 -6.72 -9.00
N LEU A 110 4.29 -7.95 -8.83
CA LEU A 110 3.74 -8.44 -7.56
C LEU A 110 4.79 -8.45 -6.44
N ALA A 111 6.04 -8.80 -6.76
CA ALA A 111 7.14 -8.73 -5.80
C ALA A 111 7.42 -7.30 -5.29
N LYS A 112 7.20 -6.28 -6.13
CA LYS A 112 7.29 -4.87 -5.71
C LYS A 112 6.11 -4.46 -4.86
N GLU A 113 4.89 -4.87 -5.23
CA GLU A 113 3.65 -4.57 -4.48
C GLU A 113 3.64 -5.22 -3.09
N THR A 114 4.33 -6.34 -2.93
CA THR A 114 4.42 -7.04 -1.65
C THR A 114 5.59 -6.62 -0.77
N ASP A 115 6.42 -5.69 -1.22
CA ASP A 115 7.56 -5.14 -0.47
C ASP A 115 7.24 -3.72 0.03
N LEU A 116 6.82 -3.58 1.28
CA LEU A 116 6.46 -2.28 1.85
C LEU A 116 7.63 -1.29 1.93
N SER A 117 8.88 -1.77 1.83
CA SER A 117 10.03 -0.86 1.73
C SER A 117 10.09 -0.11 0.40
N VAL A 118 9.40 -0.59 -0.62
CA VAL A 118 9.24 0.14 -1.89
C VAL A 118 8.31 1.34 -1.67
N GLU A 119 7.17 1.14 -1.00
CA GLU A 119 6.23 2.19 -0.64
C GLU A 119 6.90 3.25 0.25
N LEU A 120 7.66 2.83 1.27
CA LEU A 120 8.48 3.72 2.10
C LEU A 120 9.37 4.65 1.25
N ARG A 121 10.13 4.08 0.30
CA ARG A 121 11.02 4.87 -0.57
C ARG A 121 10.27 5.85 -1.46
N TYR A 122 9.10 5.43 -1.99
CA TYR A 122 8.25 6.33 -2.77
C TYR A 122 7.71 7.47 -1.92
N MET A 123 7.23 7.21 -0.69
CA MET A 123 6.74 8.26 0.21
C MET A 123 7.83 9.27 0.53
N GLN A 124 9.06 8.84 0.84
CA GLN A 124 10.21 9.73 1.06
C GLN A 124 10.54 10.56 -0.18
N ARG A 125 10.46 9.96 -1.37
CA ARG A 125 10.67 10.67 -2.63
C ARG A 125 9.57 11.72 -2.87
N PHE A 126 8.31 11.39 -2.59
CA PHE A 126 7.19 12.33 -2.67
C PHE A 126 7.33 13.46 -1.66
N GLU A 127 7.66 13.16 -0.41
CA GLU A 127 7.91 14.18 0.62
C GLU A 127 8.97 15.18 0.17
N ASN A 128 10.08 14.71 -0.38
CA ASN A 128 11.13 15.60 -0.91
C ASN A 128 10.66 16.41 -2.12
N ALA A 129 9.88 15.79 -3.03
CA ALA A 129 9.41 16.45 -4.26
C ALA A 129 8.35 17.52 -4.01
N PHE A 130 7.54 17.35 -2.95
CA PHE A 130 6.41 18.22 -2.64
C PHE A 130 6.58 19.02 -1.34
N ARG A 131 7.80 19.09 -0.78
CA ARG A 131 8.09 19.77 0.48
C ARG A 131 7.65 21.24 0.50
N ASP A 132 7.78 21.94 -0.64
CA ASP A 132 7.49 23.37 -0.77
C ASP A 132 6.08 23.64 -1.30
N HIS A 133 5.20 22.62 -1.31
CA HIS A 133 3.81 22.77 -1.77
C HIS A 133 2.87 22.96 -0.59
N ASP A 134 2.27 24.14 -0.45
CA ASP A 134 1.39 24.51 0.67
C ASP A 134 0.09 23.69 0.78
N PHE A 135 -0.34 23.04 -0.30
CA PHE A 135 -1.61 22.32 -0.34
C PHE A 135 -1.46 20.79 -0.48
N ILE A 136 -0.24 20.29 -0.46
CA ILE A 136 0.04 18.85 -0.50
C ILE A 136 0.71 18.45 0.80
N HIS A 137 0.09 17.52 1.51
CA HIS A 137 0.68 16.90 2.70
C HIS A 137 1.02 15.46 2.39
N ILE A 138 2.29 15.11 2.46
CA ILE A 138 2.75 13.72 2.38
C ILE A 138 2.92 13.21 3.81
N PRO A 139 2.28 12.09 4.18
CA PRO A 139 2.42 11.55 5.53
C PRO A 139 3.87 11.24 5.84
N LYS A 140 4.35 11.70 7.00
CA LYS A 140 5.70 11.38 7.49
C LYS A 140 5.84 9.87 7.64
N VAL A 141 6.97 9.30 7.21
CA VAL A 141 7.28 7.88 7.41
C VAL A 141 8.31 7.70 8.52
N TYR A 142 8.11 6.67 9.33
CA TYR A 142 8.99 6.30 10.45
C TYR A 142 9.87 5.13 10.00
N SER A 143 11.00 5.45 9.37
CA SER A 143 11.90 4.47 8.75
C SER A 143 12.48 3.49 9.77
N GLU A 144 12.70 3.93 11.01
CA GLU A 144 13.21 3.13 12.12
C GLU A 144 12.27 2.00 12.54
N PHE A 145 10.96 2.15 12.24
CA PHE A 145 9.93 1.15 12.54
C PHE A 145 9.39 0.47 11.30
N SER A 146 10.00 0.72 10.13
CA SER A 146 9.49 0.25 8.84
C SER A 146 10.49 -0.68 8.16
N ASN A 147 9.97 -1.71 7.46
CA ASN A 147 10.75 -2.68 6.70
C ASN A 147 9.91 -3.28 5.56
N ARG A 148 10.36 -4.40 4.98
CA ARG A 148 9.63 -5.09 3.88
C ARG A 148 8.24 -5.61 4.26
N GLN A 149 7.99 -5.86 5.56
CA GLN A 149 6.78 -6.49 6.08
C GLN A 149 5.87 -5.50 6.82
N MET A 150 6.40 -4.35 7.24
CA MET A 150 5.70 -3.36 8.02
C MET A 150 6.09 -1.95 7.60
N LEU A 151 5.10 -1.05 7.47
CA LEU A 151 5.28 0.37 7.21
C LEU A 151 4.55 1.16 8.29
N VAL A 152 5.28 2.04 8.97
CA VAL A 152 4.73 2.97 9.96
C VAL A 152 4.80 4.37 9.39
N GLN A 153 3.64 5.01 9.31
CA GLN A 153 3.50 6.36 8.76
C GLN A 153 2.56 7.21 9.61
N GLU A 154 2.63 8.51 9.46
CA GLU A 154 1.69 9.45 10.08
C GLU A 154 0.24 9.07 9.75
N PHE A 155 -0.63 9.11 10.74
CA PHE A 155 -2.06 8.98 10.53
C PHE A 155 -2.66 10.31 10.14
N VAL A 156 -3.05 10.45 8.89
CA VAL A 156 -3.73 11.65 8.39
C VAL A 156 -5.23 11.50 8.60
N ALA A 157 -5.78 12.34 9.47
CA ALA A 157 -7.22 12.44 9.65
C ALA A 157 -7.83 13.28 8.50
N GLY A 158 -8.75 12.69 7.75
CA GLY A 158 -9.41 13.37 6.63
C GLY A 158 -10.55 12.56 6.05
N ASN A 159 -11.30 13.17 5.15
CA ASN A 159 -12.35 12.50 4.40
C ASN A 159 -11.81 12.01 3.06
N LEU A 160 -12.16 10.77 2.71
CA LEU A 160 -11.86 10.25 1.39
C LEU A 160 -12.64 11.04 0.32
N LEU A 161 -11.97 11.40 -0.76
CA LEU A 161 -12.62 12.11 -1.86
C LEU A 161 -13.82 11.34 -2.41
N GLN A 162 -13.74 10.00 -2.48
CA GLN A 162 -14.84 9.13 -2.92
C GLN A 162 -16.06 9.16 -2.01
N SER A 163 -15.88 9.41 -0.71
CA SER A 163 -16.99 9.50 0.27
C SER A 163 -17.49 10.91 0.47
N THR A 164 -16.87 11.90 -0.17
CA THR A 164 -17.26 13.32 -0.06
C THR A 164 -18.29 13.66 -1.14
N ASP A 165 -19.44 14.21 -0.73
CA ASP A 165 -20.40 14.76 -1.70
C ASP A 165 -19.83 16.04 -2.32
N LEU A 166 -19.23 15.90 -3.48
CA LEU A 166 -18.65 17.03 -4.21
C LEU A 166 -19.70 18.04 -4.65
N ASN A 167 -20.98 17.64 -4.79
CA ASN A 167 -22.05 18.55 -5.18
C ASN A 167 -22.47 19.46 -4.03
N ALA A 168 -22.21 19.05 -2.77
CA ALA A 168 -22.44 19.88 -1.60
C ALA A 168 -21.38 21.00 -1.45
N LEU A 169 -20.25 20.91 -2.17
CA LEU A 169 -19.21 21.94 -2.13
C LEU A 169 -19.56 23.12 -3.07
N PRO A 170 -19.23 24.37 -2.67
CA PRO A 170 -19.32 25.53 -3.56
C PRO A 170 -18.57 25.30 -4.87
N GLU A 171 -19.09 25.81 -5.99
CA GLU A 171 -18.46 25.64 -7.31
C GLU A 171 -17.01 26.14 -7.35
N THR A 172 -16.75 27.25 -6.69
CA THR A 172 -15.39 27.82 -6.57
C THR A 172 -14.42 26.85 -5.91
N MET A 173 -14.85 26.15 -4.86
CA MET A 173 -14.04 25.16 -4.15
C MET A 173 -13.83 23.90 -5.01
N ARG A 174 -14.85 23.42 -5.69
CA ARG A 174 -14.72 22.29 -6.63
C ARG A 174 -13.70 22.58 -7.73
N ARG A 175 -13.78 23.80 -8.31
CA ARG A 175 -12.85 24.23 -9.34
C ARG A 175 -11.42 24.33 -8.82
N GLN A 176 -11.21 24.90 -7.63
CA GLN A 176 -9.90 24.97 -7.01
C GLN A 176 -9.32 23.58 -6.73
N LEU A 177 -10.15 22.66 -6.20
CA LEU A 177 -9.74 21.27 -5.95
C LEU A 177 -9.32 20.58 -7.24
N ALA A 178 -10.12 20.70 -8.30
CA ALA A 178 -9.80 20.12 -9.61
C ALA A 178 -8.49 20.66 -10.18
N LEU A 179 -8.26 21.98 -10.10
CA LEU A 179 -7.03 22.60 -10.56
C LEU A 179 -5.81 22.13 -9.75
N ARG A 180 -5.91 22.04 -8.42
CA ARG A 180 -4.84 21.56 -7.55
C ARG A 180 -4.49 20.09 -7.85
N ILE A 181 -5.50 19.23 -7.99
CA ILE A 181 -5.27 17.82 -8.35
C ILE A 181 -4.59 17.72 -9.71
N THR A 182 -5.07 18.48 -10.71
CA THR A 182 -4.49 18.48 -12.06
C THR A 182 -3.04 18.97 -12.03
N ASP A 183 -2.75 20.07 -11.36
CA ASP A 183 -1.38 20.61 -11.23
C ASP A 183 -0.44 19.64 -10.53
N THR A 184 -0.93 18.98 -9.48
CA THR A 184 -0.19 17.92 -8.77
C THR A 184 0.16 16.77 -9.71
N LEU A 185 -0.82 16.24 -10.46
CA LEU A 185 -0.61 15.15 -11.41
C LEU A 185 0.39 15.54 -12.52
N PHE A 186 0.25 16.73 -13.10
CA PHE A 186 1.22 17.21 -14.09
C PHE A 186 2.62 17.40 -13.50
N THR A 187 2.71 17.89 -12.27
CA THR A 187 4.00 18.02 -11.59
C THR A 187 4.64 16.66 -11.35
N MET A 188 3.87 15.68 -10.91
CA MET A 188 4.35 14.30 -10.73
C MET A 188 4.89 13.72 -12.03
N ILE A 189 4.11 13.77 -13.09
CA ILE A 189 4.45 13.13 -14.38
C ILE A 189 5.57 13.87 -15.09
N LEU A 190 5.43 15.21 -15.26
CA LEU A 190 6.29 15.98 -16.17
C LEU A 190 7.57 16.49 -15.50
N LYS A 191 7.54 16.81 -14.21
CA LYS A 191 8.71 17.37 -13.51
C LYS A 191 9.44 16.32 -12.70
N GLN A 192 8.71 15.41 -12.03
CA GLN A 192 9.28 14.47 -11.08
C GLN A 192 9.49 13.06 -11.66
N GLY A 193 8.85 12.74 -12.80
CA GLY A 193 8.99 11.44 -13.45
C GLY A 193 8.46 10.26 -12.62
N PHE A 194 7.33 10.50 -11.93
CA PHE A 194 6.59 9.44 -11.19
C PHE A 194 5.66 8.67 -12.12
#